data_f1fae16a0839b96295d0ab01178f795a
#
_entry.id   f1fae16a0839b96295d0ab01178f795a
#
_cell.length_a   1.000
_cell.length_b   1.000
_cell.length_c   1.000
_cell.angle_alpha   90.00
_cell.angle_beta   90.00
_cell.angle_gamma   90.00
#
_symmetry.space_group_name_H-M   'P 1'
#
loop_
_entity.id
_entity.type
_entity.pdbx_description
1 polymer ?
#
loop_
_entity_poly.entity_id
_entity_poly.type
_entity_poly.pdbx_seq_one_letter_code
_entity_poly.pdbx_strand_id
1 'polypeptide(L)'
;MKKYNSIILIFSLACACLILLGCETTHQTAASGPPPPNSGRLYVDRVANFGSDLVLVLSVDGKDVGTFTEGAHYSGYLPAGQHTITARVSPNEAGILPAKKTLHVTAGQTYSYTAGQSGGRMTLVKNQGQSVPVY
;
A
#
# COMPACT_ATOMS: atom_id res chain seq x y z
N MET A 1 -22.70 -37.40 48.33
CA MET A 1 -23.19 -36.61 47.18
C MET A 1 -22.82 -35.15 47.35
N LYS A 2 -21.58 -34.72 47.10
CA LYS A 2 -21.15 -33.29 47.09
C LYS A 2 -19.74 -33.17 46.55
N LYS A 3 -19.46 -33.66 45.33
CA LYS A 3 -18.13 -33.54 44.73
C LYS A 3 -18.11 -33.12 43.23
N TYR A 4 -19.25 -32.71 42.67
CA TYR A 4 -19.33 -32.40 41.24
C TYR A 4 -19.43 -30.90 40.92
N ASN A 5 -19.53 -30.00 41.91
CA ASN A 5 -19.72 -28.58 41.66
C ASN A 5 -18.41 -27.75 41.48
N SER A 6 -17.24 -28.34 41.74
CA SER A 6 -15.97 -27.58 41.62
C SER A 6 -15.33 -27.66 40.26
N ILE A 7 -15.69 -28.61 39.41
CA ILE A 7 -15.05 -28.79 38.09
C ILE A 7 -15.71 -27.91 37.00
N ILE A 8 -16.99 -27.56 37.19
CA ILE A 8 -17.75 -26.76 36.21
C ILE A 8 -17.37 -25.29 36.25
N LEU A 9 -16.85 -24.81 37.40
CA LEU A 9 -16.51 -23.39 37.58
C LEU A 9 -15.15 -23.00 37.00
N ILE A 10 -14.27 -23.94 36.69
CA ILE A 10 -12.94 -23.68 36.11
C ILE A 10 -12.96 -23.60 34.58
N PHE A 11 -13.97 -24.20 33.93
CA PHE A 11 -14.08 -24.19 32.47
C PHE A 11 -14.73 -22.93 31.88
N SER A 12 -15.37 -22.09 32.72
CA SER A 12 -16.06 -20.88 32.27
C SER A 12 -15.15 -19.62 32.18
N LEU A 13 -13.90 -19.68 32.66
CA LEU A 13 -13.01 -18.51 32.71
C LEU A 13 -11.94 -18.52 31.58
N ALA A 14 -11.88 -19.59 30.81
CA ALA A 14 -10.88 -19.73 29.74
C ALA A 14 -11.36 -19.30 28.33
N CYS A 15 -12.63 -18.89 28.18
CA CYS A 15 -13.21 -18.61 26.85
C CYS A 15 -13.39 -17.10 26.54
N ALA A 16 -12.87 -16.20 27.38
CA ALA A 16 -13.08 -14.75 27.23
C ALA A 16 -11.91 -13.97 26.60
N CYS A 17 -10.87 -14.63 26.08
CA CYS A 17 -9.67 -13.94 25.55
C CYS A 17 -9.44 -14.11 24.04
N LEU A 18 -10.43 -14.47 23.23
CA LEU A 18 -10.20 -14.74 21.79
C LEU A 18 -11.11 -13.94 20.86
N ILE A 19 -11.36 -12.66 21.13
CA ILE A 19 -11.96 -11.76 20.12
C ILE A 19 -11.23 -10.40 20.16
N LEU A 20 -9.99 -10.36 19.71
CA LEU A 20 -9.34 -9.16 19.19
C LEU A 20 -8.58 -9.52 17.92
N LEU A 21 -9.27 -10.13 16.95
CA LEU A 21 -8.86 -10.04 15.55
C LEU A 21 -9.26 -8.63 15.11
N GLY A 22 -8.37 -7.67 15.36
CA GLY A 22 -8.48 -6.33 14.82
C GLY A 22 -8.57 -6.44 13.29
N CYS A 23 -9.64 -5.92 12.70
CA CYS A 23 -9.64 -5.53 11.30
C CYS A 23 -8.47 -4.59 11.10
N GLU A 24 -7.38 -5.06 10.50
CA GLU A 24 -6.40 -4.18 9.88
C GLU A 24 -7.08 -3.49 8.69
N THR A 25 -7.69 -2.36 8.97
CA THR A 25 -8.02 -1.38 7.97
C THR A 25 -6.67 -0.96 7.37
N THR A 26 -6.42 -1.32 6.13
CA THR A 26 -5.24 -0.91 5.36
C THR A 26 -5.27 0.61 5.21
N HIS A 27 -4.79 1.30 6.24
CA HIS A 27 -4.55 2.74 6.18
C HIS A 27 -3.35 3.00 5.27
N GLN A 28 -3.52 3.98 4.39
CA GLN A 28 -2.47 4.63 3.63
C GLN A 28 -1.19 4.73 4.46
N THR A 29 -0.17 3.98 4.08
CA THR A 29 1.11 4.05 4.76
C THR A 29 1.87 5.27 4.26
N ALA A 30 1.56 6.43 4.83
CA ALA A 30 2.51 7.52 4.81
C ALA A 30 3.66 7.12 5.73
N ALA A 31 4.87 7.04 5.21
CA ALA A 31 6.05 6.82 6.03
C ALA A 31 6.23 8.02 6.97
N SER A 32 5.69 7.90 8.19
CA SER A 32 5.81 8.89 9.24
C SER A 32 7.11 8.61 9.98
N GLY A 33 8.10 9.48 9.82
CA GLY A 33 9.39 9.36 10.51
C GLY A 33 10.52 9.96 9.70
N PRO A 34 11.70 10.16 10.32
CA PRO A 34 12.87 10.59 9.59
C PRO A 34 13.24 9.56 8.51
N PRO A 35 13.75 10.01 7.34
CA PRO A 35 14.13 9.10 6.28
C PRO A 35 15.16 8.09 6.77
N PRO A 36 15.00 6.79 6.47
CA PRO A 36 16.03 5.81 6.76
C PRO A 36 17.35 6.20 6.08
N PRO A 37 18.50 5.92 6.71
CA PRO A 37 19.78 6.18 6.07
C PRO A 37 19.88 5.39 4.75
N ASN A 38 20.54 5.98 3.77
CA ASN A 38 20.75 5.39 2.44
C ASN A 38 19.44 5.02 1.70
N SER A 39 18.39 5.85 1.83
CA SER A 39 17.12 5.67 1.15
C SER A 39 16.69 6.89 0.35
N GLY A 40 15.85 6.67 -0.68
CA GLY A 40 15.10 7.71 -1.40
C GLY A 40 13.61 7.57 -1.16
N ARG A 41 12.85 8.65 -1.39
CA ARG A 41 11.40 8.67 -1.21
C ARG A 41 10.71 8.36 -2.53
N LEU A 42 9.76 7.42 -2.51
CA LEU A 42 8.84 7.17 -3.61
C LEU A 42 7.47 7.75 -3.28
N TYR A 43 6.93 8.54 -4.21
CA TYR A 43 5.59 9.10 -4.15
C TYR A 43 4.82 8.71 -5.41
N VAL A 44 3.60 8.19 -5.26
CA VAL A 44 2.75 7.79 -6.39
C VAL A 44 1.33 8.27 -6.16
N ASP A 45 0.89 9.20 -7.01
CA ASP A 45 -0.50 9.68 -7.04
C ASP A 45 -1.38 8.81 -7.90
N ARG A 46 -2.60 8.52 -7.45
CA ARG A 46 -3.64 7.94 -8.27
C ARG A 46 -4.55 9.03 -8.83
N VAL A 47 -4.62 9.14 -10.17
CA VAL A 47 -5.60 10.01 -10.82
C VAL A 47 -6.96 9.33 -11.04
N ALA A 48 -8.02 10.14 -11.22
CA ALA A 48 -9.40 9.69 -11.32
C ALA A 48 -9.77 8.97 -12.64
N ASN A 49 -8.86 8.86 -13.61
CA ASN A 49 -9.20 8.50 -14.98
C ASN A 49 -9.48 7.00 -15.25
N PHE A 50 -9.52 6.15 -14.23
CA PHE A 50 -9.89 4.74 -14.38
C PHE A 50 -11.07 4.31 -13.47
N GLY A 51 -11.91 5.29 -13.07
CA GLY A 51 -13.17 5.06 -12.37
C GLY A 51 -13.07 4.97 -10.85
N SER A 52 -14.17 5.28 -10.17
CA SER A 52 -14.28 5.25 -8.71
C SER A 52 -14.32 3.83 -8.13
N ASP A 53 -14.82 2.86 -8.91
CA ASP A 53 -15.04 1.48 -8.46
C ASP A 53 -13.79 0.61 -8.51
N LEU A 54 -12.73 1.09 -9.16
CA LEU A 54 -11.45 0.41 -9.25
C LEU A 54 -10.47 0.99 -8.23
N VAL A 55 -9.68 0.15 -7.62
CA VAL A 55 -8.55 0.58 -6.79
C VAL A 55 -7.23 0.35 -7.50
N LEU A 56 -6.29 1.26 -7.30
CA LEU A 56 -4.90 1.07 -7.69
C LEU A 56 -4.24 0.14 -6.68
N VAL A 57 -3.64 -0.94 -7.14
CA VAL A 57 -2.73 -1.76 -6.34
C VAL A 57 -1.31 -1.46 -6.80
N LEU A 58 -0.50 -0.96 -5.88
CA LEU A 58 0.91 -0.65 -6.11
C LEU A 58 1.79 -1.74 -5.50
N SER A 59 2.74 -2.21 -6.29
CA SER A 59 3.75 -3.18 -5.82
C SER A 59 5.15 -2.62 -6.05
N VAL A 60 6.06 -2.94 -5.13
CA VAL A 60 7.49 -2.68 -5.25
C VAL A 60 8.21 -4.02 -5.15
N ASP A 61 9.05 -4.32 -6.13
CA ASP A 61 9.80 -5.57 -6.24
C ASP A 61 8.93 -6.84 -6.10
N GLY A 62 7.70 -6.75 -6.66
CA GLY A 62 6.73 -7.83 -6.63
C GLY A 62 5.91 -7.96 -5.33
N LYS A 63 6.17 -7.12 -4.32
CA LYS A 63 5.41 -7.07 -3.07
C LYS A 63 4.42 -5.90 -3.10
N ASP A 64 3.15 -6.16 -2.82
CA ASP A 64 2.13 -5.12 -2.70
C ASP A 64 2.43 -4.22 -1.50
N VAL A 65 2.49 -2.91 -1.75
CA VAL A 65 2.76 -1.88 -0.74
C VAL A 65 1.51 -1.10 -0.35
N GLY A 66 0.42 -1.26 -1.09
CA GLY A 66 -0.88 -0.69 -0.74
C GLY A 66 -1.88 -0.71 -1.87
N THR A 67 -3.12 -0.38 -1.50
CA THR A 67 -4.25 -0.17 -2.40
C THR A 67 -4.77 1.27 -2.23
N PHE A 68 -5.08 1.94 -3.33
CA PHE A 68 -5.37 3.37 -3.33
C PHE A 68 -6.65 3.64 -4.12
N THR A 69 -7.60 4.31 -3.48
CA THR A 69 -8.81 4.85 -4.10
C THR A 69 -8.51 6.15 -4.83
N GLU A 70 -9.50 6.69 -5.53
CA GLU A 70 -9.39 7.96 -6.24
C GLU A 70 -8.88 9.09 -5.33
N GLY A 71 -7.92 9.88 -5.80
CA GLY A 71 -7.31 10.98 -5.06
C GLY A 71 -6.34 10.57 -3.94
N ALA A 72 -6.21 9.26 -3.68
CA ALA A 72 -5.24 8.76 -2.72
C ALA A 72 -3.83 8.65 -3.33
N HIS A 73 -2.82 8.63 -2.47
CA HIS A 73 -1.42 8.52 -2.88
C HIS A 73 -0.64 7.56 -1.97
N TYR A 74 0.43 7.03 -2.53
CA TYR A 74 1.46 6.30 -1.79
C TYR A 74 2.62 7.24 -1.48
N SER A 75 3.17 7.12 -0.27
CA SER A 75 4.43 7.75 0.10
C SER A 75 5.24 6.78 0.96
N GLY A 76 6.42 6.39 0.50
CA GLY A 76 7.27 5.44 1.20
C GLY A 76 8.74 5.66 0.89
N TYR A 77 9.62 5.03 1.68
CA TYR A 77 11.07 5.05 1.46
C TYR A 77 11.51 3.72 0.85
N LEU A 78 12.41 3.80 -0.13
CA LEU A 78 13.07 2.67 -0.74
C LEU A 78 14.58 2.77 -0.50
N PRO A 79 15.27 1.66 -0.19
CA PRO A 79 16.72 1.64 -0.14
C PRO A 79 17.34 2.17 -1.44
N ALA A 80 18.55 2.71 -1.39
CA ALA A 80 19.28 3.03 -2.61
C ALA A 80 19.56 1.75 -3.41
N GLY A 81 19.34 1.80 -4.72
CA GLY A 81 19.49 0.66 -5.63
C GLY A 81 18.44 0.62 -6.71
N GLN A 82 18.35 -0.51 -7.39
CA GLN A 82 17.39 -0.72 -8.46
C GLN A 82 16.12 -1.38 -7.90
N HIS A 83 14.96 -0.81 -8.23
CA HIS A 83 13.64 -1.30 -7.84
C HIS A 83 12.71 -1.39 -9.05
N THR A 84 11.71 -2.27 -8.98
CA THR A 84 10.64 -2.36 -9.97
C THR A 84 9.34 -1.94 -9.30
N ILE A 85 8.71 -0.87 -9.79
CA ILE A 85 7.37 -0.48 -9.40
C ILE A 85 6.35 -1.01 -10.40
N THR A 86 5.25 -1.57 -9.90
CA THR A 86 4.15 -2.10 -10.71
C THR A 86 2.84 -1.49 -10.24
N ALA A 87 2.07 -0.95 -11.17
CA ALA A 87 0.72 -0.44 -10.95
C ALA A 87 -0.28 -1.33 -11.66
N ARG A 88 -1.29 -1.83 -10.95
CA ARG A 88 -2.40 -2.63 -11.47
C ARG A 88 -3.71 -2.19 -10.86
N VAL A 89 -4.83 -2.54 -11.47
CA VAL A 89 -6.16 -2.27 -10.92
C VAL A 89 -6.76 -3.52 -10.27
N SER A 90 -7.67 -3.30 -9.35
CA SER A 90 -8.49 -4.35 -8.74
C SER A 90 -9.91 -3.80 -8.44
N PRO A 91 -11.00 -4.54 -8.73
CA PRO A 91 -11.03 -5.76 -9.56
C PRO A 91 -10.59 -5.47 -11.01
N ASN A 92 -10.13 -6.47 -11.75
CA ASN A 92 -9.67 -6.30 -13.13
C ASN A 92 -10.49 -7.16 -14.11
N GLU A 93 -11.79 -6.97 -14.12
CA GLU A 93 -12.72 -7.70 -15.02
C GLU A 93 -12.55 -7.27 -16.49
N ALA A 94 -12.12 -6.03 -16.72
CA ALA A 94 -11.89 -5.49 -18.06
C ALA A 94 -10.53 -5.91 -18.68
N GLY A 95 -9.70 -6.67 -17.98
CA GLY A 95 -8.40 -7.12 -18.48
C GLY A 95 -7.39 -5.99 -18.69
N ILE A 96 -7.42 -4.95 -17.86
CA ILE A 96 -6.51 -3.82 -17.94
C ILE A 96 -5.08 -4.28 -17.64
N LEU A 97 -4.17 -4.04 -18.59
CA LEU A 97 -2.77 -4.45 -18.46
C LEU A 97 -2.05 -3.60 -17.39
N PRO A 98 -1.20 -4.22 -16.55
CA PRO A 98 -0.42 -3.48 -15.55
C PRO A 98 0.67 -2.62 -16.19
N ALA A 99 1.05 -1.54 -15.51
CA ALA A 99 2.27 -0.78 -15.81
C ALA A 99 3.43 -1.26 -14.95
N LYS A 100 4.61 -1.39 -15.54
CA LYS A 100 5.87 -1.66 -14.82
C LYS A 100 6.89 -0.58 -15.14
N LYS A 101 7.65 -0.16 -14.14
CA LYS A 101 8.72 0.82 -14.27
C LYS A 101 9.92 0.41 -13.44
N THR A 102 11.10 0.40 -14.04
CA THR A 102 12.36 0.27 -13.30
C THR A 102 12.77 1.64 -12.80
N LEU A 103 13.17 1.69 -11.52
CA LEU A 103 13.58 2.90 -10.83
C LEU A 103 14.95 2.67 -10.18
N HIS A 104 15.92 3.56 -10.47
CA HIS A 104 17.19 3.61 -9.75
C HIS A 104 17.07 4.63 -8.63
N VAL A 105 17.06 4.15 -7.39
CA VAL A 105 16.93 4.99 -6.20
C VAL A 105 18.32 5.44 -5.74
N THR A 106 18.48 6.73 -5.59
CA THR A 106 19.64 7.38 -4.96
C THR A 106 19.22 7.93 -3.60
N ALA A 107 20.07 7.76 -2.59
CA ALA A 107 19.81 8.27 -1.25
C ALA A 107 19.52 9.78 -1.26
N GLY A 108 18.53 10.20 -0.47
CA GLY A 108 18.11 11.59 -0.36
C GLY A 108 17.28 12.14 -1.53
N GLN A 109 17.04 11.35 -2.58
CA GLN A 109 16.24 11.78 -3.72
C GLN A 109 14.76 11.42 -3.56
N THR A 110 13.88 12.25 -4.15
CA THR A 110 12.45 11.98 -4.24
C THR A 110 12.06 11.64 -5.67
N TYR A 111 11.28 10.58 -5.82
CA TYR A 111 10.77 10.07 -7.08
C TYR A 111 9.25 10.16 -7.05
N SER A 112 8.65 11.00 -7.90
CA SER A 112 7.22 11.20 -7.98
C SER A 112 6.68 10.66 -9.29
N TYR A 113 5.58 9.90 -9.20
CA TYR A 113 4.88 9.34 -10.34
C TYR A 113 3.38 9.59 -10.21
N THR A 114 2.72 9.64 -11.35
CA THR A 114 1.27 9.64 -11.47
C THR A 114 0.85 8.31 -12.10
N ALA A 115 0.01 7.55 -11.38
CA ALA A 115 -0.62 6.35 -11.88
C ALA A 115 -1.98 6.68 -12.48
N GLY A 116 -2.18 6.29 -13.73
CA GLY A 116 -3.40 6.50 -14.48
C GLY A 116 -3.68 5.34 -15.42
N GLN A 117 -4.70 5.48 -16.27
CA GLN A 117 -5.06 4.51 -17.30
C GLN A 117 -5.17 5.18 -18.66
N SER A 118 -4.71 4.49 -19.70
CA SER A 118 -4.87 4.89 -21.09
C SER A 118 -4.88 3.65 -22.00
N GLY A 119 -5.86 3.57 -22.92
CA GLY A 119 -5.92 2.53 -23.93
C GLY A 119 -5.96 1.10 -23.37
N GLY A 120 -6.70 0.82 -22.29
CA GLY A 120 -6.78 -0.51 -21.67
C GLY A 120 -5.52 -0.94 -20.91
N ARG A 121 -4.64 0.01 -20.57
CA ARG A 121 -3.39 -0.22 -19.86
C ARG A 121 -3.20 0.79 -18.74
N MET A 122 -2.64 0.34 -17.63
CA MET A 122 -2.15 1.25 -16.61
C MET A 122 -0.93 2.03 -17.12
N THR A 123 -0.76 3.23 -16.61
CA THR A 123 0.40 4.11 -16.89
C THR A 123 1.05 4.56 -15.60
N LEU A 124 2.37 4.68 -15.60
CA LEU A 124 3.17 5.30 -14.54
C LEU A 124 4.02 6.40 -15.21
N VAL A 125 3.58 7.64 -15.05
CA VAL A 125 4.24 8.82 -15.63
C VAL A 125 5.07 9.48 -14.55
N LYS A 126 6.36 9.70 -14.82
CA LYS A 126 7.25 10.43 -13.91
C LYS A 126 6.86 11.91 -13.92
N ASN A 127 6.61 12.47 -12.75
CA ASN A 127 6.36 13.90 -12.59
C ASN A 127 7.69 14.64 -12.67
N GLN A 128 7.84 15.52 -13.64
CA GLN A 128 9.03 16.36 -13.80
C GLN A 128 8.81 17.68 -13.04
N GLY A 129 9.66 17.96 -12.04
CA GLY A 129 9.76 19.29 -11.46
C GLY A 129 8.72 19.69 -10.41
N GLN A 130 7.84 18.81 -9.95
CA GLN A 130 7.00 19.10 -8.78
C GLN A 130 7.76 18.71 -7.50
N SER A 131 8.19 19.72 -6.74
CA SER A 131 8.52 19.53 -5.34
C SER A 131 7.25 19.06 -4.62
N VAL A 132 7.30 17.85 -4.07
CA VAL A 132 6.20 17.34 -3.23
C VAL A 132 6.07 18.28 -2.03
N PRO A 133 4.88 18.82 -1.70
CA PRO A 133 4.70 19.62 -0.50
C PRO A 133 5.10 18.80 0.73
N VAL A 134 5.98 19.35 1.52
CA VAL A 134 6.34 18.79 2.84
C VAL A 134 5.28 19.32 3.80
N TYR A 135 4.33 18.48 4.20
CA TYR A 135 3.39 18.75 5.27
C TYR A 135 3.89 18.16 6.57
#